data_6aa10ade9b829968e1b5268d7ad33ece
#
_entry.id   6aa10ade9b829968e1b5268d7ad33ece
#
_cell.length_a   1.000
_cell.length_b   1.000
_cell.length_c   1.000
_cell.angle_alpha   90.00
_cell.angle_beta   90.00
_cell.angle_gamma   90.00
#
_symmetry.space_group_name_H-M   'P 1'
#
loop_
_entity.id
_entity.type
_entity.pdbx_description
1 polymer ?
#
loop_
_entity_poly.entity_id
_entity_poly.type
_entity_poly.pdbx_seq_one_letter_code
_entity_poly.pdbx_strand_id
1 'polypeptide(L)'
;MIYYNKVIPKRNDVSKARKLKEDIMGAQNQKQTGYVPAVQKWSYSIASGGGNIITQIVGSFISAYLTDSVGIGVATVSTMMLVNRVFDLFSDFLMGSLVDKTHTKYGKARPWLALSAPLIALFLILLFSVPDGMSKTGKIVYVYIMYLFINVVAFTVFFISHTALLSRLTLNGMERQKIASLEQILNQVGGLAVTTFWVPLVNKVGYQGTAIVYGVAAGVLILVGFFGTKENIVDLEETKAQPEQNVPFKEAVGCLAKNKFFWLEMALFALLLLHNLSGGMVTYYFCNVVLGDAGYVAILSACGMVPMMLINLILPNLVKKFGKRKIMITGAITVIVTSTLMGLFTSILSLVAAMYAVKGFMRGALFSCAFALTGDVVDYGEWKFGVRSEGLVMSGVSIGQKIGLGFGPAIAGWILAIGGYDGMAETQTASAIASINFAYTYLAAIIGVVMLFVCLAFNIDKYTAKMQEDLTKKHEA
;
A
#
# COMPACT_ATOMS: atom_id res chain seq x y z
N MET A 1 40.79 -1.05 22.20
CA MET A 1 41.57 -2.01 23.00
C MET A 1 41.39 -1.91 24.52
N ILE A 2 40.69 -0.92 25.05
CA ILE A 2 40.61 -0.65 26.52
C ILE A 2 39.36 -1.31 27.17
N TYR A 3 38.40 -1.83 26.40
CA TYR A 3 37.20 -2.50 26.94
C TYR A 3 37.33 -4.02 27.11
N TYR A 4 38.46 -4.60 26.74
CA TYR A 4 38.64 -6.06 26.68
C TYR A 4 39.02 -6.74 28.03
N ASN A 5 39.32 -5.97 29.06
CA ASN A 5 39.88 -6.53 30.29
C ASN A 5 38.96 -6.59 31.52
N LYS A 6 37.66 -6.38 31.37
CA LYS A 6 36.75 -6.33 32.55
C LYS A 6 35.68 -7.41 32.64
N VAL A 7 35.60 -8.36 31.70
CA VAL A 7 34.62 -9.46 31.78
C VAL A 7 35.29 -10.79 31.39
N ILE A 8 36.17 -11.26 32.24
CA ILE A 8 36.61 -12.69 32.20
C ILE A 8 35.81 -13.41 33.28
N PRO A 9 34.82 -14.27 32.90
CA PRO A 9 34.12 -15.11 33.88
C PRO A 9 35.06 -16.14 34.46
N LYS A 10 34.94 -16.40 35.76
CA LYS A 10 35.70 -17.40 36.49
C LYS A 10 35.60 -18.78 35.81
N ARG A 11 36.64 -19.58 35.92
CA ARG A 11 37.02 -20.81 35.23
C ARG A 11 35.97 -21.95 35.12
N ASN A 12 34.76 -21.80 35.62
CA ASN A 12 33.73 -22.86 35.66
C ASN A 12 32.55 -22.68 34.68
N ASP A 13 32.61 -21.74 33.73
CA ASP A 13 31.46 -21.51 32.84
C ASP A 13 31.87 -21.42 31.35
N VAL A 14 32.65 -22.40 30.91
CA VAL A 14 33.18 -22.51 29.54
C VAL A 14 32.04 -22.54 28.51
N SER A 15 30.88 -23.09 28.85
CA SER A 15 29.71 -23.13 27.96
C SER A 15 29.07 -21.77 27.74
N LYS A 16 28.97 -20.97 28.81
CA LYS A 16 28.46 -19.60 28.70
C LYS A 16 29.45 -18.67 28.00
N ALA A 17 30.74 -18.82 28.25
CA ALA A 17 31.77 -18.05 27.57
C ALA A 17 31.84 -18.40 26.07
N ARG A 18 31.63 -19.66 25.69
CA ARG A 18 31.57 -20.11 24.31
C ARG A 18 30.35 -19.55 23.62
N LYS A 19 29.17 -19.62 24.25
CA LYS A 19 27.91 -19.07 23.72
C LYS A 19 27.99 -17.56 23.56
N LEU A 20 28.56 -16.85 24.54
CA LEU A 20 28.79 -15.40 24.47
C LEU A 20 29.75 -15.02 23.32
N LYS A 21 30.80 -15.82 23.11
CA LYS A 21 31.76 -15.64 22.02
C LYS A 21 31.12 -15.93 20.65
N GLU A 22 30.27 -16.94 20.55
CA GLU A 22 29.49 -17.24 19.34
C GLU A 22 28.47 -16.16 19.07
N ASP A 23 27.78 -15.62 20.08
CA ASP A 23 26.84 -14.50 19.96
C ASP A 23 27.56 -13.19 19.55
N ILE A 24 28.76 -12.91 20.10
CA ILE A 24 29.56 -11.73 19.72
C ILE A 24 30.12 -11.87 18.30
N MET A 25 30.63 -13.05 17.93
CA MET A 25 31.11 -13.31 16.57
C MET A 25 29.96 -13.31 15.56
N GLY A 26 28.79 -13.83 15.94
CA GLY A 26 27.58 -13.74 15.14
C GLY A 26 27.11 -12.29 14.92
N ALA A 27 27.15 -11.47 15.95
CA ALA A 27 26.79 -10.05 15.88
C ALA A 27 27.81 -9.22 15.05
N GLN A 28 29.11 -9.56 15.13
CA GLN A 28 30.13 -8.92 14.31
C GLN A 28 30.05 -9.32 12.83
N ASN A 29 29.77 -10.60 12.52
CA ASN A 29 29.51 -11.05 11.15
C ASN A 29 28.23 -10.42 10.57
N GLN A 30 27.18 -10.25 11.37
CA GLN A 30 25.96 -9.56 10.95
C GLN A 30 26.22 -8.09 10.60
N LYS A 31 27.05 -7.38 11.36
CA LYS A 31 27.45 -5.99 11.05
C LYS A 31 28.25 -5.90 9.74
N GLN A 32 29.12 -6.87 9.46
CA GLN A 32 29.95 -6.86 8.23
C GLN A 32 29.17 -7.29 6.98
N THR A 33 28.19 -8.21 7.10
CA THR A 33 27.45 -8.74 5.94
C THR A 33 26.10 -8.05 5.69
N GLY A 34 25.61 -7.23 6.63
CA GLY A 34 24.29 -6.62 6.57
C GLY A 34 23.14 -7.63 6.58
N TYR A 35 23.42 -8.88 7.01
CA TYR A 35 22.44 -9.96 7.08
C TYR A 35 21.41 -9.72 8.20
N VAL A 36 20.13 -9.95 7.89
CA VAL A 36 19.02 -9.87 8.85
C VAL A 36 18.56 -11.29 9.21
N PRO A 37 18.45 -11.64 10.49
CA PRO A 37 17.93 -12.95 10.92
C PRO A 37 16.53 -13.22 10.38
N ALA A 38 16.23 -14.49 10.09
CA ALA A 38 14.92 -14.90 9.57
C ALA A 38 13.77 -14.43 10.47
N VAL A 39 13.92 -14.53 11.79
CA VAL A 39 12.92 -14.08 12.77
C VAL A 39 12.59 -12.60 12.56
N GLN A 40 13.57 -11.74 12.37
CA GLN A 40 13.32 -10.31 12.15
C GLN A 40 12.63 -10.05 10.81
N LYS A 41 13.01 -10.78 9.74
CA LYS A 41 12.36 -10.69 8.41
C LYS A 41 10.88 -11.06 8.49
N TRP A 42 10.58 -12.21 9.09
CA TRP A 42 9.21 -12.67 9.26
C TRP A 42 8.39 -11.75 10.15
N SER A 43 8.93 -11.33 11.29
CA SER A 43 8.21 -10.45 12.23
C SER A 43 7.91 -9.09 11.62
N TYR A 44 8.87 -8.50 10.89
CA TYR A 44 8.65 -7.26 10.13
C TYR A 44 7.51 -7.44 9.12
N SER A 45 7.58 -8.49 8.32
CA SER A 45 6.59 -8.73 7.25
C SER A 45 5.20 -9.13 7.80
N ILE A 46 5.12 -9.81 8.94
CA ILE A 46 3.86 -10.11 9.64
C ILE A 46 3.17 -8.83 10.09
N ALA A 47 3.92 -7.86 10.62
CA ALA A 47 3.37 -6.56 11.01
C ALA A 47 2.72 -5.82 9.81
N SER A 48 3.32 -5.91 8.63
CA SER A 48 2.73 -5.37 7.40
C SER A 48 1.38 -6.01 7.07
N GLY A 49 1.25 -7.34 7.25
CA GLY A 49 -0.04 -8.03 7.12
C GLY A 49 -1.10 -7.48 8.07
N GLY A 50 -0.71 -7.17 9.32
CA GLY A 50 -1.57 -6.49 10.30
C GLY A 50 -2.02 -5.11 9.84
N GLY A 51 -1.11 -4.31 9.26
CA GLY A 51 -1.45 -3.01 8.68
C GLY A 51 -2.41 -3.12 7.49
N ASN A 52 -2.24 -4.14 6.64
CA ASN A 52 -3.12 -4.32 5.49
C ASN A 52 -4.55 -4.75 5.87
N ILE A 53 -4.75 -5.41 7.00
CA ILE A 53 -6.09 -5.66 7.55
C ILE A 53 -6.88 -4.35 7.63
N ILE A 54 -6.29 -3.30 8.18
CA ILE A 54 -6.96 -1.99 8.31
C ILE A 54 -7.25 -1.39 6.94
N THR A 55 -6.25 -1.40 6.04
CA THR A 55 -6.39 -0.84 4.69
C THR A 55 -7.52 -1.51 3.92
N GLN A 56 -7.67 -2.83 4.05
CA GLN A 56 -8.74 -3.57 3.38
C GLN A 56 -10.12 -3.32 4.01
N ILE A 57 -10.23 -3.25 5.33
CA ILE A 57 -11.50 -2.93 6.00
C ILE A 57 -11.95 -1.53 5.59
N VAL A 58 -11.06 -0.55 5.70
CA VAL A 58 -11.35 0.85 5.35
C VAL A 58 -11.58 1.03 3.85
N GLY A 59 -10.85 0.33 3.00
CA GLY A 59 -10.97 0.44 1.55
C GLY A 59 -12.18 -0.25 0.94
N SER A 60 -12.64 -1.37 1.56
CA SER A 60 -13.66 -2.22 0.93
C SER A 60 -14.98 -2.31 1.70
N PHE A 61 -14.98 -2.16 3.01
CA PHE A 61 -16.16 -2.49 3.82
C PHE A 61 -16.72 -1.34 4.65
N ILE A 62 -15.90 -0.32 4.98
CA ILE A 62 -16.37 0.80 5.80
C ILE A 62 -17.52 1.56 5.13
N SER A 63 -17.45 1.76 3.81
CA SER A 63 -18.48 2.46 3.06
C SER A 63 -19.83 1.74 3.20
N ALA A 64 -19.84 0.42 2.99
CA ALA A 64 -21.04 -0.41 3.15
C ALA A 64 -21.61 -0.34 4.58
N TYR A 65 -20.77 -0.43 5.62
CA TYR A 65 -21.21 -0.28 7.00
C TYR A 65 -21.90 1.08 7.24
N LEU A 66 -21.27 2.15 6.76
CA LEU A 66 -21.77 3.52 6.99
C LEU A 66 -23.06 3.81 6.21
N THR A 67 -23.21 3.25 5.00
CA THR A 67 -24.41 3.43 4.19
C THR A 67 -25.54 2.50 4.61
N ASP A 68 -25.26 1.20 4.73
CA ASP A 68 -26.28 0.16 4.85
C ASP A 68 -26.70 -0.10 6.31
N SER A 69 -25.83 0.20 7.29
CA SER A 69 -26.12 -0.01 8.71
C SER A 69 -26.32 1.30 9.48
N VAL A 70 -25.50 2.33 9.22
CA VAL A 70 -25.58 3.60 9.96
C VAL A 70 -26.56 4.58 9.31
N GLY A 71 -26.82 4.42 7.98
CA GLY A 71 -27.76 5.26 7.21
C GLY A 71 -27.16 6.62 6.80
N ILE A 72 -25.82 6.70 6.63
CA ILE A 72 -25.17 7.90 6.11
C ILE A 72 -25.12 7.79 4.59
N GLY A 73 -25.58 8.83 3.90
CA GLY A 73 -25.58 8.85 2.43
C GLY A 73 -24.18 8.61 1.84
N VAL A 74 -24.10 7.81 0.77
CA VAL A 74 -22.84 7.40 0.13
C VAL A 74 -21.98 8.57 -0.34
N ALA A 75 -22.58 9.68 -0.79
CA ALA A 75 -21.86 10.92 -1.16
C ALA A 75 -21.11 11.52 0.03
N THR A 76 -21.74 11.54 1.21
CA THR A 76 -21.12 12.05 2.45
C THR A 76 -19.92 11.16 2.85
N VAL A 77 -20.09 9.84 2.79
CA VAL A 77 -19.02 8.88 3.08
C VAL A 77 -17.84 9.06 2.12
N SER A 78 -18.12 9.20 0.84
CA SER A 78 -17.10 9.35 -0.20
C SER A 78 -16.34 10.67 -0.09
N THR A 79 -17.04 11.76 0.22
CA THR A 79 -16.43 13.07 0.50
C THR A 79 -15.56 13.01 1.76
N MET A 80 -16.01 12.32 2.81
CA MET A 80 -15.21 12.06 4.00
C MET A 80 -13.89 11.36 3.67
N MET A 81 -13.94 10.30 2.85
CA MET A 81 -12.74 9.57 2.44
C MET A 81 -11.74 10.48 1.70
N LEU A 82 -12.24 11.35 0.81
CA LEU A 82 -11.39 12.31 0.08
C LEU A 82 -10.77 13.35 1.02
N VAL A 83 -11.57 13.96 1.89
CA VAL A 83 -11.10 15.00 2.83
C VAL A 83 -10.01 14.45 3.75
N ASN A 84 -10.18 13.23 4.24
CA ASN A 84 -9.14 12.58 5.07
C ASN A 84 -7.79 12.47 4.36
N ARG A 85 -7.75 12.28 3.03
CA ARG A 85 -6.49 12.21 2.29
C ARG A 85 -5.69 13.50 2.30
N VAL A 86 -6.36 14.64 2.44
CA VAL A 86 -5.68 15.92 2.61
C VAL A 86 -4.96 15.96 3.97
N PHE A 87 -5.60 15.46 5.02
CA PHE A 87 -4.98 15.37 6.34
C PHE A 87 -3.83 14.37 6.40
N ASP A 88 -3.89 13.26 5.64
CA ASP A 88 -2.80 12.28 5.53
C ASP A 88 -1.48 12.90 5.04
N LEU A 89 -1.54 13.91 4.16
CA LEU A 89 -0.34 14.60 3.68
C LEU A 89 0.41 15.31 4.80
N PHE A 90 -0.32 15.95 5.71
CA PHE A 90 0.27 16.68 6.84
C PHE A 90 0.74 15.73 7.94
N SER A 91 -0.06 14.69 8.23
CA SER A 91 0.25 13.74 9.30
C SER A 91 1.49 12.91 8.99
N ASP A 92 1.70 12.50 7.74
CA ASP A 92 2.89 11.75 7.33
C ASP A 92 4.17 12.54 7.58
N PHE A 93 4.16 13.84 7.23
CA PHE A 93 5.31 14.72 7.47
C PHE A 93 5.59 14.92 8.96
N LEU A 94 4.53 15.17 9.75
CA LEU A 94 4.65 15.32 11.20
C LEU A 94 5.17 14.04 11.84
N MET A 95 4.62 12.89 11.46
CA MET A 95 5.01 11.60 12.02
C MET A 95 6.45 11.23 11.64
N GLY A 96 6.88 11.48 10.40
CA GLY A 96 8.27 11.30 9.99
C GLY A 96 9.23 12.09 10.86
N SER A 97 8.92 13.38 11.11
CA SER A 97 9.71 14.24 12.00
C SER A 97 9.73 13.74 13.46
N LEU A 98 8.61 13.18 13.96
CA LEU A 98 8.54 12.62 15.31
C LEU A 98 9.40 11.36 15.43
N VAL A 99 9.36 10.46 14.44
CA VAL A 99 10.21 9.25 14.43
C VAL A 99 11.69 9.62 14.43
N ASP A 100 12.10 10.60 13.62
CA ASP A 100 13.50 11.03 13.53
C ASP A 100 14.01 11.63 14.83
N LYS A 101 13.18 12.42 15.52
CA LYS A 101 13.51 13.04 16.80
C LYS A 101 13.44 12.08 18.00
N THR A 102 12.90 10.90 17.81
CA THR A 102 12.73 9.93 18.90
C THR A 102 14.03 9.22 19.22
N HIS A 103 14.43 9.23 20.50
CA HIS A 103 15.60 8.52 21.00
C HIS A 103 15.21 7.71 22.23
N THR A 104 15.00 6.40 22.06
CA THR A 104 14.63 5.49 23.15
C THR A 104 15.54 4.27 23.21
N LYS A 105 15.50 3.55 24.33
CA LYS A 105 16.22 2.27 24.48
C LYS A 105 15.77 1.18 23.50
N TYR A 106 14.61 1.34 22.88
CA TYR A 106 14.07 0.40 21.88
C TYR A 106 14.37 0.82 20.43
N GLY A 107 14.97 1.98 20.23
CA GLY A 107 15.25 2.60 18.94
C GLY A 107 14.36 3.82 18.65
N LYS A 108 14.34 4.27 17.38
CA LYS A 108 13.58 5.44 16.93
C LYS A 108 12.19 5.05 16.40
N ALA A 109 12.09 4.00 15.59
CA ALA A 109 10.85 3.59 14.92
C ALA A 109 9.99 2.60 15.74
N ARG A 110 10.63 1.64 16.43
CA ARG A 110 9.95 0.57 17.17
C ARG A 110 8.97 1.05 18.25
N PRO A 111 9.25 2.09 19.07
CA PRO A 111 8.28 2.57 20.07
C PRO A 111 6.96 3.01 19.44
N TRP A 112 7.02 3.68 18.28
CA TRP A 112 5.85 4.11 17.55
C TRP A 112 5.08 2.95 16.92
N LEU A 113 5.79 1.92 16.44
CA LEU A 113 5.18 0.68 15.98
C LEU A 113 4.40 0.00 17.11
N ALA A 114 4.95 -0.06 18.33
CA ALA A 114 4.24 -0.61 19.49
C ALA A 114 3.01 0.23 19.88
N LEU A 115 3.11 1.56 19.82
CA LEU A 115 2.02 2.48 20.12
C LEU A 115 0.89 2.37 19.09
N SER A 116 1.21 2.14 17.82
CA SER A 116 0.19 2.02 16.77
C SER A 116 -0.75 0.83 16.98
N ALA A 117 -0.29 -0.26 17.56
CA ALA A 117 -1.10 -1.47 17.78
C ALA A 117 -2.37 -1.24 18.60
N PRO A 118 -2.30 -0.71 19.84
CA PRO A 118 -3.51 -0.40 20.61
C PRO A 118 -4.33 0.74 20.00
N LEU A 119 -3.73 1.73 19.36
CA LEU A 119 -4.46 2.81 18.70
C LEU A 119 -5.31 2.29 17.54
N ILE A 120 -4.74 1.42 16.71
CA ILE A 120 -5.45 0.77 15.60
C ILE A 120 -6.63 -0.05 16.12
N ALA A 121 -6.41 -0.91 17.13
CA ALA A 121 -7.48 -1.71 17.69
C ALA A 121 -8.60 -0.83 18.27
N LEU A 122 -8.23 0.19 19.05
CA LEU A 122 -9.19 1.11 19.68
C LEU A 122 -10.03 1.86 18.65
N PHE A 123 -9.38 2.55 17.69
CA PHE A 123 -10.12 3.39 16.76
C PHE A 123 -10.89 2.59 15.71
N LEU A 124 -10.43 1.37 15.36
CA LEU A 124 -11.22 0.47 14.53
C LEU A 124 -12.51 0.05 15.25
N ILE A 125 -12.43 -0.35 16.51
CA ILE A 125 -13.60 -0.73 17.29
C ILE A 125 -14.56 0.45 17.45
N LEU A 126 -14.05 1.64 17.77
CA LEU A 126 -14.87 2.83 17.92
C LEU A 126 -15.55 3.23 16.61
N LEU A 127 -14.85 3.12 15.46
CA LEU A 127 -15.41 3.44 14.15
C LEU A 127 -16.63 2.57 13.80
N PHE A 128 -16.62 1.29 14.22
CA PHE A 128 -17.73 0.36 14.04
C PHE A 128 -18.70 0.29 15.23
N SER A 129 -18.60 1.23 16.16
CA SER A 129 -19.46 1.33 17.36
C SER A 129 -20.20 2.66 17.39
N VAL A 130 -20.87 3.00 16.27
CA VAL A 130 -21.67 4.24 16.19
C VAL A 130 -22.89 4.10 17.08
N PRO A 131 -23.11 5.00 18.09
CA PRO A 131 -24.26 4.90 18.99
C PRO A 131 -25.59 5.16 18.28
N ASP A 132 -26.58 4.30 18.48
CA ASP A 132 -27.89 4.39 17.84
C ASP A 132 -28.68 5.66 18.20
N GLY A 133 -28.56 6.12 19.45
CA GLY A 133 -29.28 7.28 19.98
C GLY A 133 -28.80 8.65 19.46
N MET A 134 -27.77 8.70 18.62
CA MET A 134 -27.29 9.97 18.06
C MET A 134 -28.20 10.49 16.93
N SER A 135 -28.34 11.81 16.86
CA SER A 135 -28.94 12.47 15.69
C SER A 135 -28.13 12.15 14.43
N LYS A 136 -28.75 12.26 13.24
CA LYS A 136 -28.07 12.03 11.95
C LYS A 136 -26.78 12.86 11.81
N THR A 137 -26.83 14.13 12.18
CA THR A 137 -25.65 15.02 12.19
C THR A 137 -24.61 14.54 13.20
N GLY A 138 -25.02 14.10 14.39
CA GLY A 138 -24.13 13.54 15.41
C GLY A 138 -23.40 12.28 14.93
N LYS A 139 -24.10 11.38 14.26
CA LYS A 139 -23.50 10.17 13.65
C LYS A 139 -22.46 10.55 12.60
N ILE A 140 -22.76 11.52 11.72
CA ILE A 140 -21.82 12.00 10.68
C ILE A 140 -20.54 12.55 11.35
N VAL A 141 -20.68 13.46 12.33
CA VAL A 141 -19.54 14.08 13.03
C VAL A 141 -18.71 13.01 13.75
N TYR A 142 -19.35 12.09 14.45
CA TYR A 142 -18.68 10.98 15.13
C TYR A 142 -17.83 10.14 14.15
N VAL A 143 -18.45 9.74 13.04
CA VAL A 143 -17.78 8.93 12.02
C VAL A 143 -16.61 9.68 11.39
N TYR A 144 -16.75 10.98 11.07
CA TYR A 144 -15.65 11.79 10.55
C TYR A 144 -14.47 11.83 11.51
N ILE A 145 -14.73 12.02 12.81
CA ILE A 145 -13.69 12.06 13.85
C ILE A 145 -13.02 10.69 13.97
N MET A 146 -13.78 9.60 14.08
CA MET A 146 -13.24 8.26 14.24
C MET A 146 -12.47 7.81 12.98
N TYR A 147 -12.97 8.15 11.80
CA TYR A 147 -12.30 7.87 10.53
C TYR A 147 -10.97 8.64 10.40
N LEU A 148 -10.94 9.89 10.88
CA LEU A 148 -9.71 10.68 10.96
C LEU A 148 -8.72 10.02 11.93
N PHE A 149 -9.15 9.62 13.11
CA PHE A 149 -8.27 9.00 14.09
C PHE A 149 -7.69 7.66 13.62
N ILE A 150 -8.49 6.80 12.97
CA ILE A 150 -7.97 5.52 12.48
C ILE A 150 -6.97 5.71 11.33
N ASN A 151 -7.23 6.58 10.36
CA ASN A 151 -6.38 6.76 9.19
C ASN A 151 -5.22 7.72 9.44
N VAL A 152 -5.53 8.96 9.88
CA VAL A 152 -4.56 10.05 9.98
C VAL A 152 -3.67 9.93 11.22
N VAL A 153 -4.18 9.31 12.31
CA VAL A 153 -3.38 9.11 13.53
C VAL A 153 -2.85 7.69 13.59
N ALA A 154 -3.70 6.69 13.81
CA ALA A 154 -3.25 5.34 14.12
C ALA A 154 -2.52 4.66 12.96
N PHE A 155 -3.08 4.73 11.74
CA PHE A 155 -2.46 4.13 10.56
C PHE A 155 -1.20 4.87 10.10
N THR A 156 -1.15 6.20 10.17
CA THR A 156 0.07 6.97 9.87
C THR A 156 1.19 6.64 10.85
N VAL A 157 0.90 6.53 12.15
CA VAL A 157 1.89 6.09 13.16
C VAL A 157 2.45 4.72 12.81
N PHE A 158 1.58 3.77 12.44
CA PHE A 158 2.00 2.45 11.97
C PHE A 158 2.85 2.53 10.70
N PHE A 159 2.31 3.13 9.64
CA PHE A 159 2.90 3.10 8.30
C PHE A 159 4.28 3.75 8.26
N ILE A 160 4.41 4.94 8.84
CA ILE A 160 5.68 5.68 8.86
C ILE A 160 6.73 4.97 9.72
N SER A 161 6.33 4.48 10.92
CA SER A 161 7.27 3.75 11.77
C SER A 161 7.70 2.41 11.19
N HIS A 162 6.78 1.67 10.55
CA HIS A 162 7.06 0.41 9.88
C HIS A 162 8.03 0.62 8.70
N THR A 163 7.77 1.62 7.86
CA THR A 163 8.64 1.94 6.71
C THR A 163 10.03 2.41 7.19
N ALA A 164 10.10 3.27 8.21
CA ALA A 164 11.36 3.72 8.80
C ALA A 164 12.16 2.55 9.40
N LEU A 165 11.49 1.55 9.97
CA LEU A 165 12.12 0.37 10.54
C LEU A 165 12.89 -0.44 9.49
N LEU A 166 12.39 -0.58 8.25
CA LEU A 166 13.06 -1.31 7.18
C LEU A 166 14.48 -0.78 6.90
N SER A 167 14.62 0.54 6.82
CA SER A 167 15.92 1.17 6.61
C SER A 167 16.88 0.99 7.79
N ARG A 168 16.34 0.73 8.99
CA ARG A 168 17.11 0.49 10.22
C ARG A 168 17.42 -0.98 10.49
N LEU A 169 16.79 -1.91 9.76
CA LEU A 169 17.10 -3.33 9.84
C LEU A 169 18.40 -3.66 9.10
N THR A 170 18.63 -3.09 7.91
CA THR A 170 19.81 -3.40 7.07
C THR A 170 20.11 -2.29 6.05
N LEU A 171 21.41 -2.09 5.78
CA LEU A 171 21.90 -1.28 4.65
C LEU A 171 22.12 -2.11 3.39
N ASN A 172 22.10 -3.45 3.49
CA ASN A 172 22.30 -4.34 2.37
C ASN A 172 21.06 -4.34 1.45
N GLY A 173 21.20 -3.82 0.22
CA GLY A 173 20.10 -3.73 -0.74
C GLY A 173 19.45 -5.07 -1.08
N MET A 174 20.24 -6.17 -1.19
CA MET A 174 19.71 -7.51 -1.46
C MET A 174 18.85 -8.05 -0.31
N GLU A 175 19.30 -7.84 0.94
CA GLU A 175 18.53 -8.24 2.12
C GLU A 175 17.26 -7.40 2.26
N ARG A 176 17.34 -6.09 2.01
CA ARG A 176 16.16 -5.20 1.98
C ARG A 176 15.14 -5.67 0.93
N GLN A 177 15.60 -6.05 -0.27
CA GLN A 177 14.73 -6.58 -1.31
C GLN A 177 14.03 -7.89 -0.91
N LYS A 178 14.74 -8.81 -0.24
CA LYS A 178 14.14 -10.05 0.28
C LYS A 178 13.06 -9.78 1.33
N ILE A 179 13.31 -8.82 2.24
CA ILE A 179 12.34 -8.41 3.25
C ILE A 179 11.12 -7.79 2.58
N ALA A 180 11.30 -6.86 1.63
CA ALA A 180 10.21 -6.24 0.91
C ALA A 180 9.37 -7.24 0.11
N SER A 181 9.99 -8.27 -0.49
CA SER A 181 9.26 -9.32 -1.19
C SER A 181 8.41 -10.17 -0.24
N LEU A 182 8.94 -10.54 0.92
CA LEU A 182 8.20 -11.28 1.95
C LEU A 182 7.07 -10.42 2.54
N GLU A 183 7.33 -9.14 2.77
CA GLU A 183 6.35 -8.15 3.20
C GLU A 183 5.16 -8.08 2.24
N GLN A 184 5.40 -7.99 0.94
CA GLN A 184 4.34 -7.96 -0.08
C GLN A 184 3.47 -9.21 -0.05
N ILE A 185 4.06 -10.39 0.15
CA ILE A 185 3.30 -11.63 0.26
C ILE A 185 2.39 -11.59 1.50
N LEU A 186 2.94 -11.27 2.67
CA LEU A 186 2.16 -11.27 3.92
C LEU A 186 1.13 -10.13 3.96
N ASN A 187 1.44 -9.00 3.35
CA ASN A 187 0.49 -7.92 3.13
C ASN A 187 -0.74 -8.42 2.34
N GLN A 188 -0.55 -9.12 1.23
CA GLN A 188 -1.64 -9.68 0.44
C GLN A 188 -2.41 -10.79 1.18
N VAL A 189 -1.73 -11.63 1.95
CA VAL A 189 -2.39 -12.65 2.81
C VAL A 189 -3.30 -11.99 3.83
N GLY A 190 -2.85 -10.91 4.48
CA GLY A 190 -3.69 -10.13 5.40
C GLY A 190 -4.94 -9.57 4.72
N GLY A 191 -4.79 -9.04 3.50
CA GLY A 191 -5.92 -8.55 2.71
C GLY A 191 -6.91 -9.64 2.31
N LEU A 192 -6.41 -10.79 1.85
CA LEU A 192 -7.26 -11.95 1.51
C LEU A 192 -8.02 -12.46 2.73
N ALA A 193 -7.39 -12.52 3.91
CA ALA A 193 -8.06 -12.95 5.13
C ALA A 193 -9.25 -12.04 5.46
N VAL A 194 -9.10 -10.72 5.29
CA VAL A 194 -10.21 -9.77 5.51
C VAL A 194 -11.31 -10.02 4.48
N THR A 195 -11.01 -10.00 3.19
CA THR A 195 -12.05 -10.10 2.14
C THR A 195 -12.77 -11.44 2.14
N THR A 196 -12.12 -12.52 2.61
CA THR A 196 -12.70 -13.86 2.71
C THR A 196 -13.60 -14.00 3.93
N PHE A 197 -13.17 -13.53 5.09
CA PHE A 197 -13.86 -13.83 6.34
C PHE A 197 -14.70 -12.66 6.88
N TRP A 198 -14.66 -11.47 6.27
CA TRP A 198 -15.41 -10.30 6.73
C TRP A 198 -16.92 -10.56 6.75
N VAL A 199 -17.51 -10.93 5.60
CA VAL A 199 -18.97 -11.14 5.48
C VAL A 199 -19.45 -12.28 6.40
N PRO A 200 -18.81 -13.48 6.40
CA PRO A 200 -19.18 -14.53 7.36
C PRO A 200 -19.12 -14.11 8.83
N LEU A 201 -18.12 -13.31 9.22
CA LEU A 201 -18.00 -12.82 10.58
C LEU A 201 -19.08 -11.78 10.91
N VAL A 202 -19.34 -10.83 10.01
CA VAL A 202 -20.42 -9.84 10.20
C VAL A 202 -21.78 -10.53 10.39
N ASN A 203 -22.06 -11.56 9.59
CA ASN A 203 -23.30 -12.33 9.72
C ASN A 203 -23.40 -13.08 11.07
N LYS A 204 -22.27 -13.46 11.67
CA LYS A 204 -22.23 -14.24 12.92
C LYS A 204 -22.18 -13.38 14.18
N VAL A 205 -21.38 -12.32 14.20
CA VAL A 205 -21.09 -11.51 15.41
C VAL A 205 -21.38 -10.02 15.22
N GLY A 206 -21.94 -9.62 14.09
CA GLY A 206 -22.22 -8.23 13.73
C GLY A 206 -20.97 -7.43 13.36
N TYR A 207 -21.16 -6.19 12.93
CA TYR A 207 -20.08 -5.31 12.52
C TYR A 207 -19.11 -4.99 13.67
N GLN A 208 -19.65 -4.66 14.85
CA GLN A 208 -18.83 -4.33 16.01
C GLN A 208 -17.99 -5.53 16.48
N GLY A 209 -18.60 -6.73 16.58
CA GLY A 209 -17.88 -7.95 16.94
C GLY A 209 -16.77 -8.27 15.95
N THR A 210 -17.04 -8.09 14.64
CA THR A 210 -16.06 -8.28 13.57
C THR A 210 -14.92 -7.28 13.68
N ALA A 211 -15.20 -6.01 13.98
CA ALA A 211 -14.19 -4.98 14.19
C ALA A 211 -13.30 -5.27 15.40
N ILE A 212 -13.86 -5.84 16.48
CA ILE A 212 -13.07 -6.29 17.65
C ILE A 212 -12.10 -7.39 17.24
N VAL A 213 -12.59 -8.44 16.54
CA VAL A 213 -11.75 -9.56 16.11
C VAL A 213 -10.58 -9.08 15.23
N TYR A 214 -10.86 -8.27 14.20
CA TYR A 214 -9.83 -7.78 13.30
C TYR A 214 -8.93 -6.72 13.94
N GLY A 215 -9.47 -5.85 14.81
CA GLY A 215 -8.68 -4.85 15.52
C GLY A 215 -7.66 -5.49 16.46
N VAL A 216 -8.09 -6.50 17.21
CA VAL A 216 -7.19 -7.28 18.09
C VAL A 216 -6.19 -8.07 17.25
N ALA A 217 -6.63 -8.75 16.19
CA ALA A 217 -5.73 -9.49 15.31
C ALA A 217 -4.66 -8.59 14.68
N ALA A 218 -5.03 -7.44 14.13
CA ALA A 218 -4.10 -6.47 13.58
C ALA A 218 -3.12 -5.96 14.64
N GLY A 219 -3.61 -5.61 15.83
CA GLY A 219 -2.78 -5.18 16.95
C GLY A 219 -1.75 -6.25 17.35
N VAL A 220 -2.17 -7.50 17.47
CA VAL A 220 -1.27 -8.63 17.79
C VAL A 220 -0.20 -8.81 16.71
N LEU A 221 -0.57 -8.81 15.42
CA LEU A 221 0.38 -8.94 14.32
C LEU A 221 1.39 -7.78 14.29
N ILE A 222 0.97 -6.56 14.59
CA ILE A 222 1.85 -5.40 14.69
C ILE A 222 2.81 -5.55 15.88
N LEU A 223 2.34 -6.03 17.03
CA LEU A 223 3.17 -6.30 18.20
C LEU A 223 4.20 -7.41 17.96
N VAL A 224 3.88 -8.42 17.14
CA VAL A 224 4.87 -9.40 16.67
C VAL A 224 6.02 -8.69 15.97
N GLY A 225 5.73 -7.69 15.14
CA GLY A 225 6.75 -6.83 14.53
C GLY A 225 7.62 -6.10 15.55
N PHE A 226 7.01 -5.52 16.59
CA PHE A 226 7.75 -4.85 17.65
C PHE A 226 8.67 -5.79 18.43
N PHE A 227 8.16 -6.94 18.89
CA PHE A 227 8.94 -7.87 19.71
C PHE A 227 9.99 -8.64 18.91
N GLY A 228 9.70 -8.98 17.67
CA GLY A 228 10.55 -9.82 16.83
C GLY A 228 11.61 -9.06 16.03
N THR A 229 11.60 -7.72 16.00
CA THR A 229 12.60 -6.92 15.28
C THR A 229 13.52 -6.16 16.23
N LYS A 230 14.71 -5.80 15.76
CA LYS A 230 15.64 -4.87 16.42
C LYS A 230 16.18 -3.88 15.40
N GLU A 231 16.33 -2.63 15.79
CA GLU A 231 17.04 -1.66 14.97
C GLU A 231 18.54 -1.97 15.04
N ASN A 232 19.06 -2.56 13.96
CA ASN A 232 20.46 -2.99 13.89
C ASN A 232 21.39 -1.81 13.55
N ILE A 233 20.84 -0.72 12.99
CA ILE A 233 21.55 0.49 12.56
C ILE A 233 21.06 1.63 13.43
N VAL A 234 21.90 2.05 14.38
CA VAL A 234 21.54 3.07 15.37
C VAL A 234 21.78 4.48 14.82
N ASP A 235 22.85 4.69 14.05
CA ASP A 235 23.24 6.01 13.52
C ASP A 235 23.24 5.99 11.99
N LEU A 236 22.10 6.31 11.39
CA LEU A 236 21.98 6.52 9.94
C LEU A 236 22.61 7.84 9.46
N GLU A 237 22.88 8.77 10.37
CA GLU A 237 23.45 10.07 10.04
C GLU A 237 24.92 9.99 9.60
N GLU A 238 25.70 9.06 10.16
CA GLU A 238 27.10 8.85 9.74
C GLU A 238 27.21 8.07 8.40
N THR A 239 26.18 7.35 7.99
CA THR A 239 26.22 6.49 6.79
C THR A 239 25.62 7.17 5.55
N LYS A 240 24.98 8.33 5.70
CA LYS A 240 24.45 9.14 4.58
C LYS A 240 25.51 9.95 3.82
N ALA A 241 26.77 9.74 4.11
CA ALA A 241 27.87 10.36 3.39
C ALA A 241 28.21 9.64 2.06
N GLN A 242 27.23 9.35 1.22
CA GLN A 242 27.48 9.46 -0.23
C GLN A 242 27.28 10.95 -0.56
N PRO A 243 28.21 11.59 -1.25
CA PRO A 243 28.03 12.97 -1.67
C PRO A 243 26.84 13.01 -2.62
N GLU A 244 25.63 13.31 -2.10
CA GLU A 244 24.57 13.86 -2.93
C GLU A 244 25.22 15.07 -3.62
N GLN A 245 25.21 15.07 -4.94
CA GLN A 245 25.62 16.26 -5.68
C GLN A 245 24.85 17.42 -5.04
N ASN A 246 25.58 18.42 -4.50
CA ASN A 246 24.99 19.59 -3.84
C ASN A 246 24.29 20.47 -4.88
N VAL A 247 23.26 19.92 -5.52
CA VAL A 247 22.41 20.67 -6.44
C VAL A 247 21.38 21.42 -5.58
N PRO A 248 21.29 22.74 -5.69
CA PRO A 248 20.28 23.50 -4.96
C PRO A 248 18.89 22.92 -5.20
N PHE A 249 18.09 22.75 -4.13
CA PHE A 249 16.75 22.15 -4.22
C PHE A 249 15.87 22.78 -5.32
N LYS A 250 15.96 24.10 -5.48
CA LYS A 250 15.22 24.83 -6.53
C LYS A 250 15.63 24.39 -7.95
N GLU A 251 16.90 24.12 -8.17
CA GLU A 251 17.42 23.64 -9.44
C GLU A 251 16.98 22.21 -9.72
N ALA A 252 17.09 21.33 -8.72
CA ALA A 252 16.62 19.94 -8.83
C ALA A 252 15.12 19.87 -9.15
N VAL A 253 14.28 20.66 -8.49
CA VAL A 253 12.84 20.77 -8.78
C VAL A 253 12.62 21.34 -10.18
N GLY A 254 13.42 22.34 -10.63
CA GLY A 254 13.34 22.90 -11.98
C GLY A 254 13.67 21.88 -13.09
N CYS A 255 14.68 21.03 -12.86
CA CYS A 255 15.02 19.93 -13.76
C CYS A 255 13.93 18.85 -13.80
N LEU A 256 13.39 18.51 -12.63
CA LEU A 256 12.32 17.52 -12.52
C LEU A 256 11.05 17.98 -13.23
N ALA A 257 10.68 19.26 -13.08
CA ALA A 257 9.50 19.83 -13.74
C ALA A 257 9.59 19.77 -15.29
N LYS A 258 10.83 19.80 -15.84
CA LYS A 258 11.07 19.64 -17.27
C LYS A 258 11.12 18.18 -17.73
N ASN A 259 11.18 17.22 -16.80
CA ASN A 259 11.20 15.80 -17.09
C ASN A 259 9.78 15.30 -17.39
N LYS A 260 9.43 15.14 -18.66
CA LYS A 260 8.10 14.66 -19.07
C LYS A 260 7.75 13.27 -18.50
N PHE A 261 8.75 12.40 -18.31
CA PHE A 261 8.53 11.05 -17.80
C PHE A 261 8.19 11.06 -16.32
N PHE A 262 8.65 12.05 -15.56
CA PHE A 262 8.22 12.26 -14.18
C PHE A 262 6.70 12.50 -14.07
N TRP A 263 6.15 13.37 -14.90
CA TRP A 263 4.71 13.66 -14.89
C TRP A 263 3.88 12.47 -15.37
N LEU A 264 4.39 11.74 -16.39
CA LEU A 264 3.73 10.52 -16.87
C LEU A 264 3.73 9.42 -15.80
N GLU A 265 4.82 9.27 -15.04
CA GLU A 265 4.92 8.30 -13.96
C GLU A 265 3.99 8.65 -12.79
N MET A 266 3.98 9.91 -12.37
CA MET A 266 3.05 10.41 -11.35
C MET A 266 1.59 10.16 -11.76
N ALA A 267 1.23 10.46 -13.01
CA ALA A 267 -0.10 10.20 -13.55
C ALA A 267 -0.43 8.70 -13.61
N LEU A 268 0.54 7.87 -13.98
CA LEU A 268 0.38 6.42 -14.03
C LEU A 268 0.06 5.84 -12.64
N PHE A 269 0.82 6.23 -11.60
CA PHE A 269 0.53 5.79 -10.22
C PHE A 269 -0.81 6.31 -9.70
N ALA A 270 -1.19 7.55 -10.06
CA ALA A 270 -2.51 8.07 -9.73
C ALA A 270 -3.62 7.22 -10.35
N LEU A 271 -3.52 6.87 -11.64
CA LEU A 271 -4.50 6.05 -12.35
C LEU A 271 -4.55 4.61 -11.83
N LEU A 272 -3.40 4.00 -11.52
CA LEU A 272 -3.32 2.65 -10.97
C LEU A 272 -4.05 2.54 -9.64
N LEU A 273 -3.83 3.50 -8.72
CA LEU A 273 -4.47 3.48 -7.41
C LEU A 273 -5.93 3.92 -7.47
N LEU A 274 -6.25 4.87 -8.35
CA LEU A 274 -7.64 5.27 -8.61
C LEU A 274 -8.46 4.08 -9.10
N HIS A 275 -7.95 3.31 -10.09
CA HIS A 275 -8.58 2.08 -10.57
C HIS A 275 -8.72 1.02 -9.47
N ASN A 276 -7.68 0.84 -8.65
CA ASN A 276 -7.68 -0.19 -7.61
C ASN A 276 -8.71 0.10 -6.52
N LEU A 277 -8.74 1.32 -5.99
CA LEU A 277 -9.58 1.67 -4.86
C LEU A 277 -11.03 2.00 -5.24
N SER A 278 -11.27 2.54 -6.44
CA SER A 278 -12.65 2.65 -6.94
C SER A 278 -13.32 1.28 -7.03
N GLY A 279 -12.61 0.29 -7.60
CA GLY A 279 -13.08 -1.09 -7.65
C GLY A 279 -13.25 -1.70 -6.26
N GLY A 280 -12.29 -1.52 -5.36
CA GLY A 280 -12.32 -2.07 -3.98
C GLY A 280 -13.56 -1.64 -3.22
N MET A 281 -13.89 -0.33 -3.24
CA MET A 281 -15.08 0.21 -2.59
C MET A 281 -16.38 -0.37 -3.16
N VAL A 282 -16.48 -0.48 -4.51
CA VAL A 282 -17.71 -0.88 -5.17
C VAL A 282 -17.92 -2.40 -5.18
N THR A 283 -16.88 -3.19 -4.95
CA THR A 283 -16.96 -4.67 -5.00
C THR A 283 -18.06 -5.21 -4.09
N TYR A 284 -18.18 -4.69 -2.87
CA TYR A 284 -19.21 -5.13 -1.94
C TYR A 284 -20.63 -4.84 -2.50
N TYR A 285 -20.87 -3.62 -2.96
CA TYR A 285 -22.18 -3.23 -3.52
C TYR A 285 -22.52 -4.02 -4.78
N PHE A 286 -21.53 -4.26 -5.63
CA PHE A 286 -21.71 -5.08 -6.83
C PHE A 286 -22.08 -6.53 -6.48
N CYS A 287 -21.40 -7.15 -5.52
CA CYS A 287 -21.72 -8.50 -5.07
C CYS A 287 -23.10 -8.56 -4.41
N ASN A 288 -23.38 -7.65 -3.49
CA ASN A 288 -24.61 -7.64 -2.69
C ASN A 288 -25.86 -7.31 -3.55
N VAL A 289 -25.76 -6.26 -4.38
CA VAL A 289 -26.93 -5.71 -5.10
C VAL A 289 -27.07 -6.30 -6.51
N VAL A 290 -25.96 -6.41 -7.25
CA VAL A 290 -26.02 -6.85 -8.67
C VAL A 290 -25.96 -8.38 -8.78
N LEU A 291 -25.10 -9.03 -8.00
CA LEU A 291 -24.97 -10.49 -7.98
C LEU A 291 -25.89 -11.18 -6.96
N GLY A 292 -26.47 -10.43 -6.01
CA GLY A 292 -27.45 -10.91 -5.04
C GLY A 292 -26.87 -11.63 -3.81
N ASP A 293 -25.53 -11.68 -3.66
CA ASP A 293 -24.87 -12.29 -2.49
C ASP A 293 -23.55 -11.61 -2.15
N ALA A 294 -23.48 -10.95 -1.00
CA ALA A 294 -22.27 -10.33 -0.47
C ALA A 294 -21.11 -11.32 -0.27
N GLY A 295 -21.38 -12.61 -0.10
CA GLY A 295 -20.36 -13.67 0.03
C GLY A 295 -19.46 -13.80 -1.20
N TYR A 296 -19.92 -13.38 -2.37
CA TYR A 296 -19.11 -13.37 -3.60
C TYR A 296 -17.94 -12.40 -3.56
N VAL A 297 -17.89 -11.46 -2.60
CA VAL A 297 -16.71 -10.60 -2.35
C VAL A 297 -15.45 -11.46 -2.14
N ALA A 298 -15.55 -12.55 -1.37
CA ALA A 298 -14.43 -13.44 -1.13
C ALA A 298 -13.89 -14.05 -2.44
N ILE A 299 -14.80 -14.56 -3.28
CA ILE A 299 -14.45 -15.18 -4.57
C ILE A 299 -13.80 -14.16 -5.50
N LEU A 300 -14.45 -13.02 -5.71
CA LEU A 300 -13.93 -11.99 -6.62
C LEU A 300 -12.58 -11.42 -6.10
N SER A 301 -12.45 -11.20 -4.79
CA SER A 301 -11.18 -10.74 -4.22
C SER A 301 -10.05 -11.75 -4.43
N ALA A 302 -10.30 -13.05 -4.20
CA ALA A 302 -9.34 -14.10 -4.46
C ALA A 302 -8.96 -14.17 -5.94
N CYS A 303 -9.95 -14.11 -6.84
CA CYS A 303 -9.72 -14.07 -8.30
C CYS A 303 -8.89 -12.85 -8.74
N GLY A 304 -9.00 -11.71 -8.06
CA GLY A 304 -8.19 -10.53 -8.37
C GLY A 304 -6.80 -10.57 -7.77
N MET A 305 -6.67 -10.98 -6.50
CA MET A 305 -5.42 -10.86 -5.73
C MET A 305 -4.44 -12.01 -6.02
N VAL A 306 -4.92 -13.25 -6.13
CA VAL A 306 -4.04 -14.42 -6.35
C VAL A 306 -3.32 -14.33 -7.70
N PRO A 307 -3.97 -14.09 -8.85
CA PRO A 307 -3.27 -13.91 -10.11
C PRO A 307 -2.33 -12.69 -10.12
N MET A 308 -2.67 -11.62 -9.40
CA MET A 308 -1.81 -10.46 -9.22
C MET A 308 -0.49 -10.82 -8.51
N MET A 309 -0.51 -11.78 -7.58
CA MET A 309 0.72 -12.28 -6.95
C MET A 309 1.52 -13.17 -7.90
N LEU A 310 0.83 -14.08 -8.60
CA LEU A 310 1.47 -15.08 -9.48
C LEU A 310 2.23 -14.46 -10.64
N ILE A 311 1.74 -13.37 -11.22
CA ILE A 311 2.41 -12.70 -12.35
C ILE A 311 3.83 -12.25 -11.95
N ASN A 312 4.05 -11.83 -10.71
CA ASN A 312 5.34 -11.34 -10.26
C ASN A 312 6.45 -12.40 -10.30
N LEU A 313 6.10 -13.69 -10.28
CA LEU A 313 7.05 -14.80 -10.41
C LEU A 313 7.61 -14.92 -11.82
N ILE A 314 6.82 -14.60 -12.84
CA ILE A 314 7.20 -14.74 -14.25
C ILE A 314 7.52 -13.41 -14.92
N LEU A 315 7.16 -12.30 -14.28
CA LEU A 315 7.30 -10.95 -14.83
C LEU A 315 8.72 -10.60 -15.28
N PRO A 316 9.82 -10.95 -14.53
CA PRO A 316 11.18 -10.66 -15.00
C PRO A 316 11.50 -11.27 -16.35
N ASN A 317 11.00 -12.49 -16.62
CA ASN A 317 11.21 -13.17 -17.91
C ASN A 317 10.38 -12.52 -19.02
N LEU A 318 9.15 -12.08 -18.71
CA LEU A 318 8.30 -11.36 -19.66
C LEU A 318 8.92 -9.99 -20.02
N VAL A 319 9.44 -9.27 -19.03
CA VAL A 319 10.09 -7.96 -19.23
C VAL A 319 11.34 -8.12 -20.11
N LYS A 320 12.16 -9.15 -19.89
CA LYS A 320 13.32 -9.45 -20.75
C LYS A 320 12.92 -9.70 -22.20
N LYS A 321 11.79 -10.41 -22.42
CA LYS A 321 11.35 -10.81 -23.77
C LYS A 321 10.61 -9.70 -24.51
N PHE A 322 9.75 -8.96 -23.83
CA PHE A 322 8.81 -8.02 -24.46
C PHE A 322 9.10 -6.56 -24.16
N GLY A 323 9.88 -6.27 -23.11
CA GLY A 323 10.11 -4.91 -22.59
C GLY A 323 8.96 -4.41 -21.72
N LYS A 324 9.28 -3.49 -20.78
CA LYS A 324 8.32 -2.92 -19.80
C LYS A 324 7.13 -2.25 -20.50
N ARG A 325 7.38 -1.42 -21.51
CA ARG A 325 6.35 -0.64 -22.21
C ARG A 325 5.29 -1.49 -22.87
N LYS A 326 5.66 -2.57 -23.59
CA LYS A 326 4.69 -3.46 -24.26
C LYS A 326 3.80 -4.17 -23.23
N ILE A 327 4.37 -4.63 -22.11
CA ILE A 327 3.62 -5.25 -21.01
C ILE A 327 2.60 -4.26 -20.44
N MET A 328 3.00 -3.01 -20.23
CA MET A 328 2.08 -1.99 -19.70
C MET A 328 0.94 -1.66 -20.67
N ILE A 329 1.24 -1.51 -21.97
CA ILE A 329 0.21 -1.30 -23.00
C ILE A 329 -0.76 -2.49 -23.04
N THR A 330 -0.25 -3.72 -23.06
CA THR A 330 -1.07 -4.93 -23.04
C THR A 330 -1.93 -5.00 -21.76
N GLY A 331 -1.34 -4.62 -20.62
CA GLY A 331 -2.06 -4.55 -19.35
C GLY A 331 -3.20 -3.54 -19.36
N ALA A 332 -2.99 -2.35 -19.87
CA ALA A 332 -4.03 -1.33 -20.00
C ALA A 332 -5.15 -1.79 -20.95
N ILE A 333 -4.82 -2.39 -22.10
CA ILE A 333 -5.81 -2.98 -23.03
C ILE A 333 -6.60 -4.09 -22.33
N THR A 334 -5.92 -4.96 -21.59
CA THR A 334 -6.59 -6.03 -20.85
C THR A 334 -7.58 -5.48 -19.82
N VAL A 335 -7.22 -4.42 -19.08
CA VAL A 335 -8.14 -3.74 -18.14
C VAL A 335 -9.37 -3.22 -18.88
N ILE A 336 -9.21 -2.58 -20.04
CA ILE A 336 -10.34 -2.07 -20.84
C ILE A 336 -11.27 -3.21 -21.27
N VAL A 337 -10.71 -4.22 -21.93
CA VAL A 337 -11.48 -5.35 -22.50
C VAL A 337 -12.19 -6.12 -21.40
N THR A 338 -11.48 -6.53 -20.35
CA THR A 338 -12.09 -7.33 -19.28
C THR A 338 -13.16 -6.55 -18.53
N SER A 339 -12.92 -5.26 -18.25
CA SER A 339 -13.91 -4.44 -17.55
C SER A 339 -15.15 -4.18 -18.38
N THR A 340 -15.01 -3.98 -19.69
CA THR A 340 -16.15 -3.84 -20.61
C THR A 340 -16.95 -5.15 -20.71
N LEU A 341 -16.29 -6.29 -20.86
CA LEU A 341 -16.95 -7.60 -20.90
C LEU A 341 -17.67 -7.92 -19.58
N MET A 342 -17.07 -7.57 -18.44
CA MET A 342 -17.76 -7.70 -17.14
C MET A 342 -19.05 -6.87 -17.10
N GLY A 343 -19.04 -5.66 -17.67
CA GLY A 343 -20.21 -4.79 -17.73
C GLY A 343 -21.35 -5.32 -18.62
N LEU A 344 -21.00 -6.07 -19.67
CA LEU A 344 -21.99 -6.68 -20.58
C LEU A 344 -22.59 -7.97 -20.01
N PHE A 345 -21.86 -8.71 -19.18
CA PHE A 345 -22.24 -10.04 -18.70
C PHE A 345 -22.28 -10.12 -17.17
N THR A 346 -22.81 -9.10 -16.51
CA THR A 346 -22.85 -8.98 -15.03
C THR A 346 -23.57 -10.11 -14.33
N SER A 347 -24.55 -10.75 -14.99
CA SER A 347 -25.36 -11.83 -14.40
C SER A 347 -24.62 -13.18 -14.30
N ILE A 348 -23.46 -13.33 -14.95
CA ILE A 348 -22.73 -14.60 -15.01
C ILE A 348 -21.51 -14.53 -14.12
N LEU A 349 -21.66 -14.96 -12.85
CA LEU A 349 -20.60 -14.92 -11.85
C LEU A 349 -19.29 -15.56 -12.33
N SER A 350 -19.35 -16.72 -12.97
CA SER A 350 -18.15 -17.43 -13.45
C SER A 350 -17.38 -16.62 -14.49
N LEU A 351 -18.08 -15.92 -15.39
CA LEU A 351 -17.46 -15.06 -16.39
C LEU A 351 -16.87 -13.80 -15.74
N VAL A 352 -17.62 -13.17 -14.84
CA VAL A 352 -17.13 -12.01 -14.07
C VAL A 352 -15.86 -12.38 -13.28
N ALA A 353 -15.86 -13.52 -12.59
CA ALA A 353 -14.70 -14.01 -11.84
C ALA A 353 -13.50 -14.29 -12.76
N ALA A 354 -13.70 -14.95 -13.89
CA ALA A 354 -12.65 -15.23 -14.87
C ALA A 354 -12.04 -13.93 -15.44
N MET A 355 -12.89 -12.96 -15.83
CA MET A 355 -12.43 -11.67 -16.33
C MET A 355 -11.69 -10.88 -15.24
N TYR A 356 -12.16 -10.95 -13.98
CA TYR A 356 -11.52 -10.32 -12.86
C TYR A 356 -10.15 -10.93 -12.54
N ALA A 357 -9.99 -12.25 -12.72
CA ALA A 357 -8.71 -12.94 -12.58
C ALA A 357 -7.71 -12.51 -13.66
N VAL A 358 -8.13 -12.43 -14.92
CA VAL A 358 -7.30 -11.93 -16.03
C VAL A 358 -6.91 -10.47 -15.81
N LYS A 359 -7.86 -9.63 -15.36
CA LYS A 359 -7.61 -8.23 -14.99
C LYS A 359 -6.62 -8.14 -13.84
N GLY A 360 -6.76 -8.95 -12.79
CA GLY A 360 -5.86 -9.00 -11.64
C GLY A 360 -4.42 -9.37 -12.03
N PHE A 361 -4.27 -10.39 -12.88
CA PHE A 361 -2.98 -10.82 -13.40
C PHE A 361 -2.24 -9.66 -14.10
N MET A 362 -2.89 -9.01 -15.05
CA MET A 362 -2.26 -7.91 -15.78
C MET A 362 -2.09 -6.63 -14.95
N ARG A 363 -2.95 -6.39 -13.96
CA ARG A 363 -2.79 -5.30 -13.00
C ARG A 363 -1.51 -5.45 -12.17
N GLY A 364 -1.18 -6.68 -11.74
CA GLY A 364 0.09 -6.96 -11.06
C GLY A 364 1.30 -6.59 -11.93
N ALA A 365 1.26 -6.97 -13.20
CA ALA A 365 2.33 -6.63 -14.17
C ALA A 365 2.45 -5.10 -14.35
N LEU A 366 1.33 -4.39 -14.51
CA LEU A 366 1.29 -2.94 -14.63
C LEU A 366 1.94 -2.25 -13.44
N PHE A 367 1.54 -2.64 -12.21
CA PHE A 367 2.03 -2.04 -10.98
C PHE A 367 3.53 -2.26 -10.79
N SER A 368 4.00 -3.49 -11.04
CA SER A 368 5.43 -3.81 -10.91
C SER A 368 6.28 -3.18 -12.00
N CYS A 369 5.78 -3.07 -13.25
CA CYS A 369 6.48 -2.35 -14.31
C CYS A 369 6.55 -0.84 -14.03
N ALA A 370 5.49 -0.24 -13.46
CA ALA A 370 5.49 1.16 -13.07
C ALA A 370 6.61 1.44 -12.05
N PHE A 371 6.72 0.65 -10.97
CA PHE A 371 7.83 0.78 -10.02
C PHE A 371 9.22 0.58 -10.67
N ALA A 372 9.33 -0.35 -11.62
CA ALA A 372 10.59 -0.57 -12.32
C ALA A 372 10.98 0.58 -13.28
N LEU A 373 10.02 1.41 -13.69
CA LEU A 373 10.26 2.61 -14.49
C LEU A 373 10.78 3.80 -13.66
N THR A 374 10.54 3.83 -12.35
CA THR A 374 11.02 4.90 -11.46
C THR A 374 12.53 5.08 -11.59
N GLY A 375 13.28 3.97 -11.63
CA GLY A 375 14.73 4.01 -11.88
C GLY A 375 15.08 4.62 -13.24
N ASP A 376 14.37 4.22 -14.30
CA ASP A 376 14.61 4.73 -15.66
C ASP A 376 14.31 6.25 -15.75
N VAL A 377 13.30 6.75 -15.00
CA VAL A 377 12.96 8.19 -14.94
C VAL A 377 14.04 9.00 -14.21
N VAL A 378 14.63 8.42 -13.14
CA VAL A 378 15.79 9.00 -12.43
C VAL A 378 17.00 9.10 -13.36
N ASP A 379 17.34 7.99 -14.03
CA ASP A 379 18.46 7.92 -14.95
C ASP A 379 18.28 8.86 -16.16
N TYR A 380 17.04 9.00 -16.67
CA TYR A 380 16.75 9.99 -17.71
C TYR A 380 16.95 11.43 -17.22
N GLY A 381 16.58 11.72 -15.97
CA GLY A 381 16.81 13.01 -15.33
C GLY A 381 18.31 13.35 -15.26
N GLU A 382 19.13 12.40 -14.82
CA GLU A 382 20.59 12.53 -14.78
C GLU A 382 21.20 12.70 -16.18
N TRP A 383 20.82 11.85 -17.12
CA TRP A 383 21.34 11.90 -18.50
C TRP A 383 20.99 13.19 -19.22
N LYS A 384 19.73 13.67 -19.08
CA LYS A 384 19.23 14.80 -19.87
C LYS A 384 19.52 16.16 -19.22
N PHE A 385 19.50 16.24 -17.90
CA PHE A 385 19.58 17.50 -17.13
C PHE A 385 20.80 17.55 -16.21
N GLY A 386 21.59 16.49 -16.12
CA GLY A 386 22.80 16.42 -15.29
C GLY A 386 22.53 16.25 -13.80
N VAL A 387 21.28 16.13 -13.38
CA VAL A 387 20.86 16.06 -11.96
C VAL A 387 20.21 14.72 -11.66
N ARG A 388 20.82 13.94 -10.76
CA ARG A 388 20.24 12.71 -10.22
C ARG A 388 19.38 13.03 -9.01
N SER A 389 18.08 12.81 -9.08
CA SER A 389 17.12 13.20 -8.05
C SER A 389 16.17 12.06 -7.67
N GLU A 390 16.71 10.97 -7.07
CA GLU A 390 15.91 9.79 -6.70
C GLU A 390 14.78 10.14 -5.72
N GLY A 391 15.09 10.90 -4.66
CA GLY A 391 14.12 11.29 -3.64
C GLY A 391 12.97 12.13 -4.19
N LEU A 392 13.25 13.05 -5.12
CA LEU A 392 12.21 13.88 -5.74
C LEU A 392 11.31 13.08 -6.70
N VAL A 393 11.87 12.14 -7.46
CA VAL A 393 11.07 11.24 -8.33
C VAL A 393 10.16 10.36 -7.47
N MET A 394 10.69 9.76 -6.40
CA MET A 394 9.89 8.97 -5.45
C MET A 394 8.80 9.81 -4.77
N SER A 395 9.06 11.10 -4.50
CA SER A 395 8.02 12.00 -3.99
C SER A 395 6.88 12.19 -4.99
N GLY A 396 7.19 12.30 -6.30
CA GLY A 396 6.18 12.33 -7.35
C GLY A 396 5.34 11.06 -7.42
N VAL A 397 5.97 9.89 -7.31
CA VAL A 397 5.27 8.60 -7.20
C VAL A 397 4.30 8.62 -6.00
N SER A 398 4.78 9.05 -4.84
CA SER A 398 3.95 9.15 -3.63
C SER A 398 2.77 10.11 -3.78
N ILE A 399 2.97 11.26 -4.41
CA ILE A 399 1.90 12.23 -4.71
C ILE A 399 0.86 11.58 -5.64
N GLY A 400 1.32 10.92 -6.72
CA GLY A 400 0.43 10.20 -7.64
C GLY A 400 -0.40 9.15 -6.91
N GLN A 401 0.23 8.33 -6.07
CA GLN A 401 -0.47 7.34 -5.26
C GLN A 401 -1.54 7.98 -4.36
N LYS A 402 -1.22 9.06 -3.65
CA LYS A 402 -2.18 9.75 -2.76
C LYS A 402 -3.37 10.34 -3.51
N ILE A 403 -3.14 10.88 -4.72
CA ILE A 403 -4.23 11.32 -5.61
C ILE A 403 -5.17 10.14 -5.92
N GLY A 404 -4.63 9.02 -6.36
CA GLY A 404 -5.42 7.82 -6.69
C GLY A 404 -6.18 7.26 -5.48
N LEU A 405 -5.52 7.20 -4.31
CA LEU A 405 -6.10 6.75 -3.04
C LEU A 405 -7.27 7.63 -2.57
N GLY A 406 -7.22 8.93 -2.84
CA GLY A 406 -8.27 9.87 -2.45
C GLY A 406 -9.44 9.89 -3.44
N PHE A 407 -9.14 10.10 -4.70
CA PHE A 407 -10.16 10.26 -5.74
C PHE A 407 -10.83 8.93 -6.15
N GLY A 408 -10.17 7.77 -5.99
CA GLY A 408 -10.75 6.49 -6.37
C GLY A 408 -12.09 6.21 -5.68
N PRO A 409 -12.12 6.07 -4.35
CA PRO A 409 -13.36 5.86 -3.61
C PRO A 409 -14.36 7.04 -3.76
N ALA A 410 -13.85 8.28 -3.82
CA ALA A 410 -14.70 9.45 -3.94
C ALA A 410 -15.53 9.46 -5.25
N ILE A 411 -14.87 9.26 -6.39
CA ILE A 411 -15.54 9.20 -7.70
C ILE A 411 -16.53 8.04 -7.73
N ALA A 412 -16.12 6.86 -7.27
CA ALA A 412 -16.98 5.69 -7.24
C ALA A 412 -18.25 5.95 -6.41
N GLY A 413 -18.11 6.48 -5.20
CA GLY A 413 -19.27 6.75 -4.35
C GLY A 413 -20.14 7.91 -4.82
N TRP A 414 -19.58 8.92 -5.47
CA TRP A 414 -20.40 9.98 -6.11
C TRP A 414 -21.22 9.44 -7.28
N ILE A 415 -20.69 8.49 -8.05
CA ILE A 415 -21.45 7.80 -9.11
C ILE A 415 -22.64 7.02 -8.50
N LEU A 416 -22.42 6.31 -7.40
CA LEU A 416 -23.49 5.60 -6.69
C LEU A 416 -24.56 6.60 -6.17
N ALA A 417 -24.12 7.74 -5.64
CA ALA A 417 -25.02 8.78 -5.13
C ALA A 417 -25.87 9.41 -6.24
N ILE A 418 -25.27 9.72 -7.40
CA ILE A 418 -25.98 10.23 -8.59
C ILE A 418 -27.01 9.20 -9.08
N GLY A 419 -26.67 7.89 -8.99
CA GLY A 419 -27.59 6.82 -9.30
C GLY A 419 -28.75 6.65 -8.32
N GLY A 420 -28.71 7.34 -7.18
CA GLY A 420 -29.74 7.26 -6.14
C GLY A 420 -29.63 6.01 -5.26
N TYR A 421 -28.41 5.52 -5.03
CA TYR A 421 -28.18 4.40 -4.11
C TYR A 421 -28.58 4.79 -2.68
N ASP A 422 -29.45 3.99 -2.07
CA ASP A 422 -29.89 4.12 -0.68
C ASP A 422 -29.61 2.81 0.07
N GLY A 423 -28.63 2.79 0.96
CA GLY A 423 -28.24 1.61 1.71
C GLY A 423 -29.30 1.10 2.71
N MET A 424 -30.32 1.93 3.03
CA MET A 424 -31.40 1.56 3.93
C MET A 424 -32.64 1.03 3.20
N ALA A 425 -32.68 1.10 1.85
CA ALA A 425 -33.79 0.59 1.04
C ALA A 425 -33.73 -0.93 0.94
N GLU A 426 -34.86 -1.60 1.14
CA GLU A 426 -34.98 -3.07 0.96
C GLU A 426 -34.66 -3.50 -0.49
N THR A 427 -35.01 -2.68 -1.45
CA THR A 427 -34.76 -2.91 -2.87
C THR A 427 -34.20 -1.65 -3.52
N GLN A 428 -33.18 -1.82 -4.35
CA GLN A 428 -32.57 -0.71 -5.07
C GLN A 428 -33.31 -0.38 -6.37
N THR A 429 -33.34 0.88 -6.73
CA THR A 429 -33.88 1.35 -8.02
C THR A 429 -33.02 0.84 -9.19
N ALA A 430 -33.62 0.72 -10.38
CA ALA A 430 -32.87 0.37 -11.60
C ALA A 430 -31.71 1.33 -11.89
N SER A 431 -31.87 2.63 -11.57
CA SER A 431 -30.81 3.65 -11.67
C SER A 431 -29.66 3.38 -10.71
N ALA A 432 -29.96 3.01 -9.46
CA ALA A 432 -28.94 2.66 -8.48
C ALA A 432 -28.15 1.40 -8.91
N ILE A 433 -28.84 0.37 -9.37
CA ILE A 433 -28.21 -0.86 -9.91
C ILE A 433 -27.30 -0.53 -11.11
N ALA A 434 -27.80 0.29 -12.05
CA ALA A 434 -27.01 0.71 -13.20
C ALA A 434 -25.76 1.51 -12.80
N SER A 435 -25.85 2.38 -11.79
CA SER A 435 -24.73 3.17 -11.29
C SER A 435 -23.67 2.28 -10.60
N ILE A 436 -24.08 1.28 -9.84
CA ILE A 436 -23.17 0.30 -9.24
C ILE A 436 -22.41 -0.46 -10.35
N ASN A 437 -23.16 -0.96 -11.36
CA ASN A 437 -22.56 -1.65 -12.49
C ASN A 437 -21.59 -0.74 -13.26
N PHE A 438 -21.97 0.50 -13.53
CA PHE A 438 -21.12 1.49 -14.17
C PHE A 438 -19.83 1.74 -13.37
N ALA A 439 -19.94 1.99 -12.07
CA ALA A 439 -18.80 2.26 -11.20
C ALA A 439 -17.84 1.07 -11.09
N TYR A 440 -18.36 -0.17 -11.08
CA TYR A 440 -17.53 -1.38 -10.98
C TYR A 440 -16.84 -1.76 -12.29
N THR A 441 -17.50 -1.55 -13.42
CA THR A 441 -17.06 -2.03 -14.73
C THR A 441 -16.60 -0.91 -15.66
N TYR A 442 -17.50 -0.04 -16.08
CA TYR A 442 -17.21 0.98 -17.10
C TYR A 442 -16.28 2.10 -16.62
N LEU A 443 -16.36 2.51 -15.34
CA LEU A 443 -15.39 3.42 -14.76
C LEU A 443 -13.97 2.85 -14.84
N ALA A 444 -13.81 1.57 -14.53
CA ALA A 444 -12.52 0.87 -14.64
C ALA A 444 -12.03 0.83 -16.10
N ALA A 445 -12.92 0.64 -17.08
CA ALA A 445 -12.58 0.69 -18.50
C ALA A 445 -12.14 2.11 -18.94
N ILE A 446 -12.86 3.15 -18.51
CA ILE A 446 -12.51 4.56 -18.79
C ILE A 446 -11.13 4.90 -18.22
N ILE A 447 -10.86 4.53 -16.96
CA ILE A 447 -9.54 4.71 -16.35
C ILE A 447 -8.47 3.95 -17.16
N GLY A 448 -8.78 2.73 -17.60
CA GLY A 448 -7.93 1.92 -18.46
C GLY A 448 -7.58 2.60 -19.78
N VAL A 449 -8.53 3.30 -20.41
CA VAL A 449 -8.29 4.09 -21.65
C VAL A 449 -7.31 5.24 -21.36
N VAL A 450 -7.51 6.00 -20.30
CA VAL A 450 -6.59 7.09 -19.91
C VAL A 450 -5.20 6.52 -19.61
N MET A 451 -5.15 5.39 -18.89
CA MET A 451 -3.90 4.69 -18.58
C MET A 451 -3.18 4.21 -19.84
N LEU A 452 -3.93 3.73 -20.85
CA LEU A 452 -3.37 3.35 -22.16
C LEU A 452 -2.69 4.53 -22.86
N PHE A 453 -3.31 5.72 -22.86
CA PHE A 453 -2.69 6.91 -23.43
C PHE A 453 -1.40 7.30 -22.70
N VAL A 454 -1.39 7.21 -21.36
CA VAL A 454 -0.17 7.43 -20.56
C VAL A 454 0.92 6.42 -20.91
N CYS A 455 0.59 5.12 -21.01
CA CYS A 455 1.54 4.06 -21.39
C CYS A 455 2.06 4.24 -22.84
N LEU A 456 1.23 4.69 -23.76
CA LEU A 456 1.66 5.00 -25.14
C LEU A 456 2.61 6.20 -25.19
N ALA A 457 2.36 7.23 -24.38
CA ALA A 457 3.22 8.40 -24.25
C ALA A 457 4.55 8.07 -23.54
N PHE A 458 4.58 7.03 -22.71
CA PHE A 458 5.74 6.60 -21.94
C PHE A 458 6.74 5.83 -22.82
N ASN A 459 7.50 6.55 -23.60
CA ASN A 459 8.41 5.98 -24.60
C ASN A 459 9.91 6.07 -24.21
N ILE A 460 10.19 5.94 -22.90
CA ILE A 460 11.55 6.04 -22.34
C ILE A 460 12.50 4.98 -22.92
N ASP A 461 11.97 3.81 -23.29
CA ASP A 461 12.73 2.70 -23.89
C ASP A 461 13.57 3.13 -25.10
N LYS A 462 13.13 4.16 -25.83
CA LYS A 462 13.88 4.71 -26.99
C LYS A 462 15.24 5.30 -26.59
N TYR A 463 15.37 5.71 -25.34
CA TYR A 463 16.56 6.38 -24.84
C TYR A 463 17.43 5.46 -23.99
N THR A 464 16.90 4.31 -23.52
CA THR A 464 17.54 3.46 -22.50
C THR A 464 18.92 2.99 -22.90
N ALA A 465 19.13 2.50 -24.15
CA ALA A 465 20.42 1.99 -24.60
C ALA A 465 21.48 3.10 -24.60
N LYS A 466 21.17 4.26 -25.21
CA LYS A 466 22.09 5.40 -25.28
C LYS A 466 22.35 6.00 -23.89
N MET A 467 21.30 6.12 -23.09
CA MET A 467 21.38 6.64 -21.72
C MET A 467 22.31 5.79 -20.86
N GLN A 468 22.18 4.45 -20.91
CA GLN A 468 23.04 3.54 -20.14
C GLN A 468 24.50 3.64 -20.61
N GLU A 469 24.77 3.70 -21.93
CA GLU A 469 26.11 3.86 -22.46
C GLU A 469 26.74 5.17 -21.99
N ASP A 470 26.02 6.30 -22.12
CA ASP A 470 26.54 7.62 -21.78
C ASP A 470 26.76 7.77 -20.25
N LEU A 471 25.84 7.24 -19.43
CA LEU A 471 25.98 7.28 -17.96
C LEU A 471 27.11 6.37 -17.47
N THR A 472 27.31 5.19 -18.07
CA THR A 472 28.43 4.31 -17.70
C THR A 472 29.76 5.02 -17.98
N LYS A 473 29.94 5.62 -19.17
CA LYS A 473 31.15 6.39 -19.51
C LYS A 473 31.39 7.56 -18.56
N LYS A 474 30.30 8.24 -18.11
CA LYS A 474 30.37 9.36 -17.16
C LYS A 474 30.79 8.94 -15.75
N HIS A 475 30.34 7.75 -15.30
CA HIS A 475 30.64 7.24 -13.95
C HIS A 475 32.02 6.54 -13.89
N GLU A 476 32.60 6.16 -15.04
CA GLU A 476 33.96 5.59 -15.16
C GLU A 476 35.06 6.65 -15.34
N ALA A 477 34.69 7.88 -15.71
CA ALA A 477 35.60 9.01 -15.90
C ALA A 477 35.73 9.87 -14.63
#